data_db3bd5714cde439e67250ca8f7eb566d
#
_entry.id   db3bd5714cde439e67250ca8f7eb566d
#
_cell.length_a   1.000
_cell.length_b   1.000
_cell.length_c   1.000
_cell.angle_alpha   90.00
_cell.angle_beta   90.00
_cell.angle_gamma   90.00
#
_symmetry.space_group_name_H-M   'P 1'
#
loop_
_entity.id
_entity.type
_entity.pdbx_description
1 polymer ?
#
loop_
_entity_poly.entity_id
_entity_poly.type
_entity_poly.pdbx_seq_one_letter_code
_entity_poly.pdbx_strand_id
1 'polypeptide(L)'
;MAAGERSWEEIRKDFPVLDQEVNGRKLIYFDNAATSQKPLSVIEAMTHYYEHDNANVHRGVHYLSELATQKYEETRQLLANFVHAPSASNIVFTRGTTEAINLIAHGFAESVLHEGDEIIISAMEHHSNIVP
;
A
#
# COMPACT_ATOMS: atom_id res chain seq x y z
N MET A 1 -0.67 -30.75 3.62
CA MET A 1 0.24 -30.69 2.47
C MET A 1 0.75 -29.26 2.41
N ALA A 2 2.05 -29.04 2.57
CA ALA A 2 2.65 -27.75 2.37
C ALA A 2 2.33 -27.30 0.94
N ALA A 3 1.78 -26.09 0.76
CA ALA A 3 1.60 -25.52 -0.55
C ALA A 3 2.98 -25.49 -1.20
N GLY A 4 3.16 -26.21 -2.32
CA GLY A 4 4.44 -26.31 -3.02
C GLY A 4 4.95 -24.89 -3.31
N GLU A 5 6.22 -24.66 -3.01
CA GLU A 5 6.87 -23.38 -3.35
C GLU A 5 6.78 -23.18 -4.85
N ARG A 6 6.09 -22.10 -5.27
CA ARG A 6 6.04 -21.71 -6.69
C ARG A 6 7.43 -21.29 -7.15
N SER A 7 7.79 -21.70 -8.35
CA SER A 7 9.04 -21.25 -8.96
C SER A 7 9.01 -19.74 -9.28
N TRP A 8 10.18 -19.12 -9.42
CA TRP A 8 10.27 -17.71 -9.80
C TRP A 8 9.66 -17.45 -11.19
N GLU A 9 9.73 -18.41 -12.10
CA GLU A 9 9.10 -18.35 -13.41
C GLU A 9 7.58 -18.36 -13.31
N GLU A 10 7.01 -19.11 -12.37
CA GLU A 10 5.56 -19.13 -12.12
C GLU A 10 5.11 -17.83 -11.48
N ILE A 11 5.85 -17.31 -10.48
CA ILE A 11 5.55 -16.03 -9.85
C ILE A 11 5.63 -14.88 -10.86
N ARG A 12 6.63 -14.89 -11.75
CA ARG A 12 6.80 -13.87 -12.79
C ARG A 12 5.58 -13.75 -13.71
N LYS A 13 4.87 -14.83 -13.99
CA LYS A 13 3.66 -14.85 -14.84
C LYS A 13 2.50 -14.08 -14.24
N ASP A 14 2.50 -13.86 -12.92
CA ASP A 14 1.49 -13.05 -12.26
C ASP A 14 1.59 -11.55 -12.62
N PHE A 15 2.71 -11.11 -13.21
CA PHE A 15 3.01 -9.71 -13.51
C PHE A 15 3.00 -9.46 -15.03
N PRO A 16 1.87 -9.06 -15.62
CA PRO A 16 1.75 -8.92 -17.09
C PRO A 16 2.79 -7.99 -17.71
N VAL A 17 3.17 -6.93 -17.00
CA VAL A 17 4.19 -5.97 -17.47
C VAL A 17 5.54 -6.63 -17.74
N LEU A 18 5.86 -7.72 -17.05
CA LEU A 18 7.12 -8.44 -17.21
C LEU A 18 7.13 -9.38 -18.43
N ASP A 19 5.98 -9.59 -19.06
CA ASP A 19 5.85 -10.43 -20.27
C ASP A 19 6.11 -9.63 -21.57
N GLN A 20 7.02 -8.68 -21.50
CA GLN A 20 7.42 -7.84 -22.61
C GLN A 20 8.84 -8.16 -23.06
N GLU A 21 9.08 -7.91 -24.34
CA GLU A 21 10.43 -7.91 -24.91
C GLU A 21 10.87 -6.50 -25.24
N VAL A 22 12.10 -6.17 -24.84
CA VAL A 22 12.74 -4.89 -25.14
C VAL A 22 14.05 -5.19 -25.85
N ASN A 23 14.19 -4.67 -27.08
CA ASN A 23 15.35 -4.92 -27.93
C ASN A 23 15.64 -6.43 -28.17
N GLY A 24 14.59 -7.25 -28.35
CA GLY A 24 14.69 -8.69 -28.58
C GLY A 24 15.10 -9.52 -27.35
N ARG A 25 14.95 -8.96 -26.15
CA ARG A 25 15.22 -9.65 -24.88
C ARG A 25 14.06 -9.46 -23.92
N LYS A 26 13.80 -10.47 -23.07
CA LYS A 26 12.80 -10.36 -22.00
C LYS A 26 13.11 -9.14 -21.10
N LEU A 27 12.07 -8.41 -20.75
CA LEU A 27 12.19 -7.27 -19.84
C LEU A 27 12.79 -7.70 -18.49
N ILE A 28 13.84 -7.00 -18.07
CA ILE A 28 14.40 -7.07 -16.73
C ILE A 28 14.09 -5.74 -16.05
N TYR A 29 13.45 -5.79 -14.88
CA TYR A 29 13.04 -4.60 -14.13
C TYR A 29 13.58 -4.67 -12.71
N PHE A 30 14.39 -3.69 -12.30
CA PHE A 30 15.02 -3.63 -10.98
C PHE A 30 14.74 -2.33 -10.23
N ASP A 31 13.80 -1.52 -10.70
CA ASP A 31 13.44 -0.24 -10.07
C ASP A 31 12.19 -0.35 -9.17
N ASN A 32 12.06 -1.45 -8.44
CA ASN A 32 10.91 -1.69 -7.55
C ASN A 32 10.89 -0.75 -6.33
N ALA A 33 12.01 -0.15 -5.96
CA ALA A 33 12.07 0.83 -4.89
C ALA A 33 11.27 2.09 -5.25
N ALA A 34 11.32 2.51 -6.51
CA ALA A 34 10.53 3.63 -7.02
C ALA A 34 9.09 3.21 -7.36
N THR A 35 8.91 2.09 -8.06
CA THR A 35 7.60 1.62 -8.51
C THR A 35 7.54 0.10 -8.52
N SER A 36 6.75 -0.49 -7.62
CA SER A 36 6.45 -1.93 -7.66
C SER A 36 5.48 -2.25 -8.79
N GLN A 37 5.80 -3.28 -9.58
CA GLN A 37 4.90 -3.79 -10.60
C GLN A 37 3.67 -4.44 -9.96
N LYS A 38 2.54 -4.39 -10.65
CA LYS A 38 1.27 -4.89 -10.13
C LYS A 38 0.98 -6.28 -10.67
N PRO A 39 0.68 -7.25 -9.82
CA PRO A 39 0.21 -8.55 -10.27
C PRO A 39 -1.19 -8.43 -10.90
N LEU A 40 -1.52 -9.37 -11.76
CA LEU A 40 -2.80 -9.41 -12.48
C LEU A 40 -4.00 -9.34 -11.51
N SER A 41 -3.91 -10.04 -10.37
CA SER A 41 -4.96 -10.02 -9.34
C SER A 41 -5.26 -8.61 -8.79
N VAL A 42 -4.26 -7.74 -8.68
CA VAL A 42 -4.47 -6.33 -8.28
C VAL A 42 -5.11 -5.52 -9.40
N ILE A 43 -4.69 -5.74 -10.65
CA ILE A 43 -5.25 -5.06 -11.82
C ILE A 43 -6.73 -5.42 -11.97
N GLU A 44 -7.05 -6.73 -11.89
CA GLU A 44 -8.43 -7.23 -11.97
C GLU A 44 -9.31 -6.73 -10.82
N ALA A 45 -8.79 -6.71 -9.60
CA ALA A 45 -9.53 -6.18 -8.45
C ALA A 45 -9.87 -4.70 -8.61
N MET A 46 -8.94 -3.88 -9.12
CA MET A 46 -9.19 -2.46 -9.41
C MET A 46 -10.22 -2.29 -10.53
N THR A 47 -10.10 -3.06 -11.61
CA THR A 47 -11.04 -3.04 -12.74
C THR A 47 -12.43 -3.40 -12.27
N HIS A 48 -12.57 -4.53 -11.54
CA HIS A 48 -13.84 -4.97 -10.97
C HIS A 48 -14.47 -3.91 -10.05
N TYR A 49 -13.67 -3.27 -9.20
CA TYR A 49 -14.16 -2.22 -8.32
C TYR A 49 -14.77 -1.05 -9.12
N TYR A 50 -14.09 -0.57 -10.15
CA TYR A 50 -14.60 0.52 -10.96
C TYR A 50 -15.81 0.14 -11.81
N GLU A 51 -15.89 -1.09 -12.28
CA GLU A 51 -17.00 -1.56 -13.10
C GLU A 51 -18.26 -1.88 -12.29
N HIS A 52 -18.13 -2.28 -11.01
CA HIS A 52 -19.24 -2.87 -10.25
C HIS A 52 -19.50 -2.25 -8.88
N ASP A 53 -18.48 -1.78 -8.15
CA ASP A 53 -18.58 -1.50 -6.72
C ASP A 53 -18.32 -0.02 -6.36
N ASN A 54 -17.89 0.80 -7.31
CA ASN A 54 -17.40 2.15 -7.05
C ASN A 54 -18.47 3.06 -6.43
N ALA A 55 -18.28 3.42 -5.16
CA ALA A 55 -19.16 4.31 -4.40
C ALA A 55 -18.41 5.01 -3.25
N ASN A 56 -19.07 6.00 -2.64
CA ASN A 56 -18.56 6.66 -1.45
C ASN A 56 -18.44 5.70 -0.27
N VAL A 57 -17.28 5.66 0.34
CA VAL A 57 -17.01 4.93 1.58
C VAL A 57 -17.51 5.75 2.77
N HIS A 58 -18.17 5.12 3.75
CA HIS A 58 -18.69 5.68 5.02
C HIS A 58 -19.82 6.73 4.94
N ARG A 59 -20.26 7.16 3.77
CA ARG A 59 -21.20 8.30 3.66
C ARG A 59 -22.50 8.01 2.94
N GLY A 60 -22.67 6.85 2.35
CA GLY A 60 -23.90 6.49 1.64
C GLY A 60 -24.76 5.52 2.43
N VAL A 61 -26.06 5.59 2.23
CA VAL A 61 -27.06 4.68 2.81
C VAL A 61 -27.66 3.75 1.75
N HIS A 62 -26.92 3.48 0.69
CA HIS A 62 -27.34 2.61 -0.41
C HIS A 62 -26.34 1.44 -0.58
N TYR A 63 -26.81 0.38 -1.22
CA TYR A 63 -26.09 -0.89 -1.37
C TYR A 63 -24.61 -0.76 -1.77
N LEU A 64 -24.31 0.02 -2.82
CA LEU A 64 -22.90 0.17 -3.28
C LEU A 64 -22.01 0.84 -2.23
N SER A 65 -22.54 1.82 -1.49
CA SER A 65 -21.77 2.49 -0.44
C SER A 65 -21.51 1.56 0.75
N GLU A 66 -22.48 0.74 1.12
CA GLU A 66 -22.31 -0.27 2.16
C GLU A 66 -21.27 -1.31 1.74
N LEU A 67 -21.36 -1.81 0.51
CA LEU A 67 -20.39 -2.75 -0.06
C LEU A 67 -18.96 -2.17 -0.11
N ALA A 68 -18.80 -0.95 -0.61
CA ALA A 68 -17.51 -0.28 -0.67
C ALA A 68 -16.94 -0.05 0.74
N THR A 69 -17.78 0.33 1.70
CA THR A 69 -17.38 0.51 3.11
C THR A 69 -16.95 -0.82 3.72
N GLN A 70 -17.71 -1.89 3.51
CA GLN A 70 -17.35 -3.21 3.99
C GLN A 70 -15.98 -3.65 3.47
N LYS A 71 -15.74 -3.57 2.16
CA LYS A 71 -14.46 -3.94 1.54
C LYS A 71 -13.29 -3.10 2.07
N TYR A 72 -13.51 -1.82 2.30
CA TYR A 72 -12.52 -0.92 2.89
C TYR A 72 -12.14 -1.33 4.31
N GLU A 73 -13.12 -1.62 5.17
CA GLU A 73 -12.88 -2.03 6.55
C GLU A 73 -12.30 -3.45 6.66
N GLU A 74 -12.72 -4.37 5.80
CA GLU A 74 -12.11 -5.71 5.71
C GLU A 74 -10.63 -5.61 5.33
N THR A 75 -10.28 -4.74 4.38
CA THR A 75 -8.88 -4.48 4.00
C THR A 75 -8.10 -3.88 5.18
N ARG A 76 -8.68 -2.94 5.91
CA ARG A 76 -8.08 -2.36 7.11
C ARG A 76 -7.79 -3.41 8.18
N GLN A 77 -8.76 -4.30 8.43
CA GLN A 77 -8.60 -5.39 9.39
C GLN A 77 -7.53 -6.40 8.95
N LEU A 78 -7.48 -6.72 7.65
CA LEU A 78 -6.47 -7.61 7.08
C LEU A 78 -5.06 -7.04 7.26
N LEU A 79 -4.89 -5.75 7.01
CA LEU A 79 -3.60 -5.07 7.23
C LEU A 79 -3.23 -5.00 8.71
N ALA A 80 -4.19 -4.75 9.59
CA ALA A 80 -3.94 -4.78 11.05
C ALA A 80 -3.40 -6.15 11.48
N ASN A 81 -4.03 -7.22 11.01
CA ASN A 81 -3.57 -8.58 11.30
C ASN A 81 -2.17 -8.86 10.72
N PHE A 82 -1.91 -8.40 9.49
CA PHE A 82 -0.62 -8.61 8.81
C PHE A 82 0.54 -7.93 9.54
N VAL A 83 0.34 -6.72 10.05
CA VAL A 83 1.37 -5.98 10.79
C VAL A 83 1.31 -6.21 12.31
N HIS A 84 0.44 -7.12 12.78
CA HIS A 84 0.19 -7.38 14.20
C HIS A 84 -0.24 -6.13 15.00
N ALA A 85 -0.99 -5.23 14.39
CA ALA A 85 -1.54 -4.07 15.07
C ALA A 85 -2.64 -4.52 16.06
N PRO A 86 -2.76 -3.85 17.22
CA PRO A 86 -3.76 -4.22 18.24
C PRO A 86 -5.21 -4.10 17.75
N SER A 87 -5.48 -3.22 16.80
CA SER A 87 -6.83 -2.96 16.26
C SER A 87 -6.74 -2.41 14.84
N ALA A 88 -7.79 -2.61 14.06
CA ALA A 88 -7.95 -1.96 12.75
C ALA A 88 -7.93 -0.42 12.83
N SER A 89 -8.33 0.17 13.96
CA SER A 89 -8.26 1.61 14.18
C SER A 89 -6.82 2.16 14.22
N ASN A 90 -5.81 1.31 14.40
CA ASN A 90 -4.40 1.69 14.30
C ASN A 90 -3.90 1.80 12.86
N ILE A 91 -4.71 1.42 11.86
CA ILE A 91 -4.35 1.50 10.45
C ILE A 91 -4.94 2.78 9.84
N VAL A 92 -4.08 3.62 9.34
CA VAL A 92 -4.45 4.86 8.62
C VAL A 92 -3.91 4.78 7.19
N PHE A 93 -4.81 4.85 6.21
CA PHE A 93 -4.42 4.89 4.81
C PHE A 93 -3.98 6.29 4.42
N THR A 94 -2.84 6.39 3.76
CA THR A 94 -2.27 7.64 3.23
C THR A 94 -1.91 7.47 1.75
N ARG A 95 -1.70 8.57 1.04
CA ARG A 95 -1.30 8.55 -0.37
C ARG A 95 0.15 8.14 -0.61
N GLY A 96 0.94 8.03 0.45
CA GLY A 96 2.34 7.61 0.39
C GLY A 96 3.13 8.05 1.61
N THR A 97 4.42 7.71 1.64
CA THR A 97 5.32 7.93 2.77
C THR A 97 5.41 9.41 3.17
N THR A 98 5.49 10.33 2.21
CA THR A 98 5.57 11.77 2.50
C THR A 98 4.35 12.25 3.29
N GLU A 99 3.13 11.85 2.89
CA GLU A 99 1.92 12.20 3.65
C GLU A 99 1.90 11.55 5.04
N ALA A 100 2.31 10.27 5.14
CA ALA A 100 2.34 9.56 6.41
C ALA A 100 3.29 10.23 7.42
N ILE A 101 4.49 10.60 6.99
CA ILE A 101 5.48 11.25 7.86
C ILE A 101 5.03 12.66 8.26
N ASN A 102 4.49 13.45 7.32
CA ASN A 102 3.92 14.76 7.66
C ASN A 102 2.74 14.63 8.64
N LEU A 103 1.89 13.61 8.47
CA LEU A 103 0.80 13.35 9.42
C LEU A 103 1.34 13.06 10.83
N ILE A 104 2.42 12.28 10.94
CA ILE A 104 3.09 12.00 12.21
C ILE A 104 3.73 13.29 12.76
N ALA A 105 4.44 14.05 11.92
CA ALA A 105 5.10 15.28 12.33
C ALA A 105 4.13 16.31 12.90
N HIS A 106 3.00 16.54 12.23
CA HIS A 106 2.02 17.53 12.68
C HIS A 106 1.03 16.99 13.74
N GLY A 107 0.69 15.72 13.72
CA GLY A 107 -0.29 15.17 14.65
C GLY A 107 0.31 14.62 15.94
N PHE A 108 1.42 13.89 15.83
CA PHE A 108 2.06 13.23 16.96
C PHE A 108 3.19 14.08 17.55
N ALA A 109 4.10 14.58 16.72
CA ALA A 109 5.28 15.29 17.21
C ALA A 109 4.90 16.55 17.98
N GLU A 110 3.96 17.35 17.48
CA GLU A 110 3.48 18.56 18.17
C GLU A 110 2.87 18.28 19.56
N SER A 111 2.36 17.06 19.78
CA SER A 111 1.76 16.67 21.07
C SER A 111 2.72 16.00 22.04
N VAL A 112 3.89 15.54 21.56
CA VAL A 112 4.82 14.68 22.33
C VAL A 112 6.20 15.32 22.48
N LEU A 113 6.64 16.08 21.48
CA LEU A 113 7.97 16.72 21.49
C LEU A 113 7.93 18.08 22.18
N HIS A 114 8.97 18.37 22.96
CA HIS A 114 9.16 19.60 23.72
C HIS A 114 10.46 20.29 23.30
N GLU A 115 10.61 21.52 23.68
CA GLU A 115 11.85 22.27 23.44
C GLU A 115 13.06 21.57 24.08
N GLY A 116 14.05 21.24 23.24
CA GLY A 116 15.26 20.51 23.65
C GLY A 116 15.24 19.02 23.32
N ASP A 117 14.11 18.46 22.87
CA ASP A 117 14.06 17.07 22.40
C ASP A 117 14.81 16.93 21.06
N GLU A 118 15.38 15.77 20.82
CA GLU A 118 16.19 15.48 19.63
C GLU A 118 15.53 14.40 18.78
N ILE A 119 15.56 14.60 17.45
CA ILE A 119 15.14 13.61 16.46
C ILE A 119 16.39 13.08 15.75
N ILE A 120 16.59 11.76 15.81
CA ILE A 120 17.72 11.11 15.14
C ILE A 120 17.26 10.57 13.80
N ILE A 121 17.95 10.96 12.73
CA ILE A 121 17.75 10.44 11.37
C ILE A 121 19.06 9.88 10.84
N SER A 122 19.00 8.89 9.93
CA SER A 122 20.20 8.40 9.25
C SER A 122 20.57 9.29 8.06
N ALA A 123 21.84 9.29 7.67
CA ALA A 123 22.30 10.04 6.49
C ALA A 123 21.85 9.39 5.17
N MET A 124 21.29 8.19 5.21
CA MET A 124 20.85 7.43 4.01
C MET A 124 19.33 7.50 3.78
N GLU A 125 18.62 8.32 4.54
CA GLU A 125 17.17 8.44 4.42
C GLU A 125 16.75 9.02 3.07
N HIS A 126 15.59 8.54 2.58
CA HIS A 126 14.93 9.16 1.46
C HIS A 126 14.40 10.55 1.86
N HIS A 127 14.42 11.51 0.94
CA HIS A 127 13.96 12.88 1.22
C HIS A 127 12.51 12.98 1.73
N SER A 128 11.65 12.00 1.47
CA SER A 128 10.31 11.93 2.07
C SER A 128 10.33 11.77 3.60
N ASN A 129 11.46 11.33 4.18
CA ASN A 129 11.67 11.16 5.62
C ASN A 129 12.58 12.25 6.23
N ILE A 130 13.32 12.99 5.41
CA ILE A 130 14.22 14.06 5.89
C ILE A 130 13.52 15.41 5.88
N VAL A 131 12.71 15.69 4.85
CA VAL A 131 12.14 17.02 4.62
C VAL A 131 11.02 17.39 5.59
N PRO A 132 10.08 16.47 5.94
CA PRO A 132 9.07 16.78 6.94
C PRO A 132 9.65 17.08 8.30
#